data_50f8fefab1e1aeca54cdb6cc04bc2925
#
_entry.id   50f8fefab1e1aeca54cdb6cc04bc2925
#
_cell.length_a   1.000
_cell.length_b   1.000
_cell.length_c   1.000
_cell.angle_alpha   90.00
_cell.angle_beta   90.00
_cell.angle_gamma   90.00
#
_symmetry.space_group_name_H-M   'P 1'
#
loop_
_entity.id
_entity.type
_entity.pdbx_description
1 polymer ?
#
loop_
_entity_poly.entity_id
_entity_poly.type
_entity_poly.pdbx_seq_one_letter_code
_entity_poly.pdbx_strand_id
1 'polypeptide(L)'
;MFEDAYRRDNDRIQPDEALLRHLEVQMRDAEQERPADKKPRRRWTRMTTALVSCAAVLFAAGTGYFGWRNRPLPAPDTTKASVVSDYNDLYALVKSLEPKKGFFNFGGIRNESAALTDAEDAGAAANTGGGYSETNVQVDGVDEADIVKTDGAYIYILSNNSRIVIVRADGGTMEQTAEIPLEQGGSFTEAREFYVSGDRLAVLQSVYSSSGWGGYDAALNENTTLTVYDIADRSNPKKLNQLGQSGACLSSRLVGDSLYLLSTYTLSETVRKSRPETYIPCLYEGNEKAAMAADDIWIAASPSGRQYIVITATDIRNPTGHASAKSVFGCGQNLYANAENLLIASPQTVKLENGWNTQRTNLLRFSLKEGAVELAASGFVPGTTLNQFSMDEYQGVFRVVTTVYGGTETEEDGVTAYTPGESTNCLYTLDEELKVLGRLENLAPGERVYSVRFDGPIGYLVTFRQVDPLFAVDLTDPESPRVLSTLKIPGFSDYLHPYQDGLLFGFGQSADPETGITEGLKLSMFDVSDPTDVSEKHTLPLGYGWSEASYNHKAFLISAERNLIGFPTDAGYRIYGYSEVRGFYLRAELPIGADPYRIRGLYIGDTFYVAESDGLYAYSLDDFQETGTIFFD
;
A
#
# COMPACT_ATOMS: atom_id res chain seq x y z
N MET A 1 -9.79 -31.97 24.71
CA MET A 1 -8.45 -32.62 24.69
C MET A 1 -7.31 -31.61 24.50
N PHE A 2 -7.39 -30.62 23.57
CA PHE A 2 -6.37 -29.56 23.42
C PHE A 2 -6.41 -28.56 24.58
N GLU A 3 -7.60 -28.16 24.99
CA GLU A 3 -7.81 -27.21 26.10
C GLU A 3 -7.37 -27.76 27.47
N ASP A 4 -7.51 -29.07 27.67
CA ASP A 4 -7.04 -29.73 28.89
C ASP A 4 -5.53 -29.96 28.91
N ALA A 5 -4.89 -30.02 27.74
CA ALA A 5 -3.43 -30.09 27.62
C ALA A 5 -2.82 -28.70 27.87
N TYR A 6 -3.42 -27.64 27.30
CA TYR A 6 -2.99 -26.25 27.47
C TYR A 6 -3.11 -25.79 28.92
N ARG A 7 -4.21 -26.11 29.62
CA ARG A 7 -4.38 -25.81 31.05
C ARG A 7 -3.34 -26.56 31.91
N ARG A 8 -3.05 -27.82 31.61
CA ARG A 8 -2.05 -28.60 32.36
C ARG A 8 -0.61 -28.13 32.20
N ASP A 9 -0.26 -27.53 31.04
CA ASP A 9 1.07 -26.96 30.84
C ASP A 9 1.19 -25.55 31.45
N ASN A 10 0.13 -24.76 31.47
CA ASN A 10 0.12 -23.46 32.15
C ASN A 10 0.16 -23.57 33.68
N ASP A 11 -0.48 -24.59 34.27
CA ASP A 11 -0.44 -24.84 35.72
C ASP A 11 0.95 -25.34 36.21
N ARG A 12 1.86 -25.68 35.29
CA ARG A 12 3.25 -26.04 35.59
C ARG A 12 4.21 -24.85 35.62
N ILE A 13 3.81 -23.71 35.12
CA ILE A 13 4.63 -22.48 35.16
C ILE A 13 4.36 -21.78 36.50
N GLN A 14 5.04 -22.23 37.55
CA GLN A 14 5.08 -21.46 38.79
C GLN A 14 6.22 -20.44 38.71
N PRO A 15 6.00 -19.17 39.06
CA PRO A 15 7.08 -18.20 39.15
C PRO A 15 8.16 -18.68 40.14
N ASP A 16 9.42 -18.48 39.77
CA ASP A 16 10.54 -18.77 40.65
C ASP A 16 10.39 -18.02 41.97
N GLU A 17 10.44 -18.75 43.10
CA GLU A 17 10.36 -18.14 44.46
C GLU A 17 11.41 -17.06 44.68
N ALA A 18 12.56 -17.12 44.01
CA ALA A 18 13.59 -16.12 44.05
C ALA A 18 13.16 -14.80 43.38
N LEU A 19 12.41 -14.89 42.29
CA LEU A 19 11.83 -13.74 41.58
C LEU A 19 10.74 -13.06 42.42
N LEU A 20 9.87 -13.84 43.05
CA LEU A 20 8.82 -13.29 43.95
C LEU A 20 9.41 -12.57 45.14
N ARG A 21 10.46 -13.12 45.80
CA ARG A 21 11.16 -12.46 46.91
C ARG A 21 11.89 -11.19 46.48
N HIS A 22 12.43 -11.18 45.25
CA HIS A 22 13.09 -9.98 44.71
C HIS A 22 12.09 -8.84 44.46
N LEU A 23 10.92 -9.14 43.95
CA LEU A 23 9.82 -8.19 43.75
C LEU A 23 9.27 -7.66 45.10
N GLU A 24 9.10 -8.51 46.10
CA GLU A 24 8.65 -8.10 47.43
C GLU A 24 9.66 -7.15 48.12
N VAL A 25 10.96 -7.36 47.95
CA VAL A 25 12.00 -6.47 48.46
C VAL A 25 11.95 -5.11 47.76
N GLN A 26 11.85 -5.09 46.44
CA GLN A 26 11.74 -3.83 45.69
C GLN A 26 10.48 -3.04 46.01
N MET A 27 9.35 -3.70 46.23
CA MET A 27 8.11 -3.03 46.65
C MET A 27 8.21 -2.44 48.06
N ARG A 28 8.88 -3.12 48.98
CA ARG A 28 9.11 -2.64 50.35
C ARG A 28 10.06 -1.45 50.41
N ASP A 29 11.09 -1.42 49.58
CA ASP A 29 12.04 -0.31 49.49
C ASP A 29 11.39 0.95 48.86
N ALA A 30 10.49 0.76 47.89
CA ALA A 30 9.71 1.85 47.28
C ALA A 30 8.68 2.48 48.24
N GLU A 31 8.18 1.75 49.25
CA GLU A 31 7.28 2.30 50.28
C GLU A 31 8.01 3.13 51.35
N GLN A 32 9.32 2.93 51.55
CA GLN A 32 10.10 3.64 52.56
C GLN A 32 10.63 5.02 52.12
N GLU A 33 10.59 5.36 50.83
CA GLU A 33 11.11 6.64 50.29
C GLU A 33 10.06 7.77 50.14
N ARG A 34 8.97 7.80 50.91
CA ARG A 34 8.06 8.95 50.88
C ARG A 34 8.53 10.04 51.88
N PRO A 35 8.96 11.24 51.42
CA PRO A 35 9.31 12.34 52.32
C PRO A 35 8.07 12.96 52.94
N ALA A 36 8.13 13.18 54.26
CA ALA A 36 7.07 13.78 55.05
C ALA A 36 6.89 15.29 54.75
N ASP A 37 5.65 15.69 54.64
CA ASP A 37 5.15 17.05 54.45
C ASP A 37 5.67 18.01 55.57
N LYS A 38 6.38 19.06 55.19
CA LYS A 38 6.68 20.21 56.08
C LYS A 38 6.01 21.47 55.56
N LYS A 39 4.98 21.93 56.27
CA LYS A 39 4.35 23.25 56.08
C LYS A 39 5.30 24.38 56.51
N PRO A 40 5.52 25.46 55.73
CA PRO A 40 6.23 26.63 56.19
C PRO A 40 5.31 27.65 56.87
N ARG A 41 5.77 28.18 58.01
CA ARG A 41 5.15 29.25 58.81
C ARG A 41 5.35 30.61 58.12
N ARG A 42 4.30 31.40 58.14
CA ARG A 42 4.11 32.79 57.71
C ARG A 42 4.98 33.78 58.54
N ARG A 43 5.71 34.67 57.86
CA ARG A 43 6.10 35.97 58.38
C ARG A 43 5.94 37.07 57.34
N TRP A 44 5.12 38.03 57.67
CA TRP A 44 4.81 39.21 56.86
C TRP A 44 5.77 40.36 57.30
N THR A 45 6.27 41.13 56.34
CA THR A 45 6.60 42.56 56.58
C THR A 45 6.42 43.34 55.27
N ARG A 46 5.80 44.48 55.43
CA ARG A 46 5.32 45.43 54.44
C ARG A 46 6.47 46.09 53.65
N MET A 47 6.42 46.10 52.33
CA MET A 47 6.94 47.14 51.43
C MET A 47 6.64 46.66 50.01
N THR A 48 5.60 47.16 49.35
CA THR A 48 5.45 47.13 47.90
C THR A 48 4.08 47.69 47.46
N THR A 49 3.91 48.99 47.51
CA THR A 49 2.77 49.62 46.85
C THR A 49 3.14 50.38 45.55
N ALA A 50 4.42 50.45 45.22
CA ALA A 50 4.88 51.15 43.99
C ALA A 50 5.33 50.22 42.86
N LEU A 51 5.52 48.92 43.09
CA LEU A 51 5.95 47.96 42.06
C LEU A 51 4.76 47.20 41.38
N VAL A 52 3.57 47.26 41.95
CA VAL A 52 2.40 46.55 41.48
C VAL A 52 1.80 47.15 40.20
N SER A 53 1.95 48.51 40.02
CA SER A 53 1.38 49.18 38.84
C SER A 53 2.19 48.94 37.55
N CYS A 54 3.51 48.84 37.64
CA CYS A 54 4.36 48.51 36.48
C CYS A 54 4.32 47.03 36.12
N ALA A 55 4.18 46.14 37.10
CA ALA A 55 4.04 44.70 36.86
C ALA A 55 2.69 44.36 36.22
N ALA A 56 1.62 45.08 36.58
CA ALA A 56 0.29 44.86 35.98
C ALA A 56 0.22 45.25 34.49
N VAL A 57 0.92 46.35 34.09
CA VAL A 57 0.99 46.77 32.65
C VAL A 57 1.90 45.83 31.87
N LEU A 58 3.01 45.36 32.43
CA LEU A 58 3.88 44.37 31.79
C LEU A 58 3.23 42.98 31.74
N PHE A 59 2.41 42.64 32.76
CA PHE A 59 1.66 41.38 32.77
C PHE A 59 0.50 41.42 31.77
N ALA A 60 -0.21 42.56 31.63
CA ALA A 60 -1.27 42.74 30.61
C ALA A 60 -0.69 42.81 29.19
N ALA A 61 0.48 43.45 29.00
CA ALA A 61 1.19 43.45 27.72
C ALA A 61 1.80 42.06 27.40
N GLY A 62 2.35 41.37 28.41
CA GLY A 62 2.87 40.02 28.29
C GLY A 62 1.80 38.97 28.06
N THR A 63 0.66 39.05 28.75
CA THR A 63 -0.47 38.13 28.51
C THR A 63 -1.18 38.40 27.19
N GLY A 64 -1.24 39.69 26.76
CA GLY A 64 -1.73 40.05 25.41
C GLY A 64 -0.81 39.53 24.32
N TYR A 65 0.51 39.64 24.47
CA TYR A 65 1.51 39.14 23.52
C TYR A 65 1.60 37.60 23.56
N PHE A 66 1.57 36.96 24.73
CA PHE A 66 1.48 35.51 24.85
C PHE A 66 0.13 34.95 24.39
N GLY A 67 -0.97 35.65 24.64
CA GLY A 67 -2.30 35.30 24.18
C GLY A 67 -2.44 35.44 22.67
N TRP A 68 -1.75 36.39 22.04
CA TRP A 68 -1.72 36.54 20.58
C TRP A 68 -0.80 35.50 19.92
N ARG A 69 0.31 35.14 20.57
CA ARG A 69 1.27 34.13 20.11
C ARG A 69 0.79 32.69 20.33
N ASN A 70 -0.11 32.47 21.28
CA ASN A 70 -0.71 31.17 21.60
C ASN A 70 -2.20 31.12 21.24
N ARG A 71 -2.66 31.89 20.27
CA ARG A 71 -3.98 31.62 19.69
C ARG A 71 -3.90 30.19 19.13
N PRO A 72 -4.74 29.25 19.61
CA PRO A 72 -4.89 27.98 18.89
C PRO A 72 -5.24 28.36 17.45
N LEU A 73 -4.49 27.81 16.52
CA LEU A 73 -4.86 27.87 15.12
C LEU A 73 -6.35 27.51 15.04
N PRO A 74 -7.17 28.21 14.23
CA PRO A 74 -8.54 27.78 14.01
C PRO A 74 -8.47 26.30 13.68
N ALA A 75 -9.27 25.49 14.37
CA ALA A 75 -9.36 24.06 14.07
C ALA A 75 -9.53 23.94 12.55
N PRO A 76 -8.64 23.24 11.85
CA PRO A 76 -8.77 23.13 10.40
C PRO A 76 -10.18 22.61 10.11
N ASP A 77 -10.79 23.13 9.04
CA ASP A 77 -12.06 22.57 8.55
C ASP A 77 -11.84 21.08 8.35
N THR A 78 -12.39 20.27 9.26
CA THR A 78 -12.14 18.83 9.32
C THR A 78 -12.76 18.08 8.15
N THR A 79 -13.32 18.78 7.19
CA THR A 79 -13.99 18.19 6.02
C THR A 79 -13.19 18.35 4.73
N LYS A 80 -12.17 19.21 4.67
CA LYS A 80 -11.41 19.47 3.43
C LYS A 80 -9.91 19.55 3.69
N ALA A 81 -9.13 19.04 2.75
CA ALA A 81 -7.69 19.30 2.72
C ALA A 81 -7.41 20.79 2.46
N SER A 82 -6.34 21.31 3.05
CA SER A 82 -5.94 22.73 2.93
C SER A 82 -4.47 22.86 2.57
N VAL A 83 -4.14 23.83 1.69
CA VAL A 83 -2.75 24.12 1.35
C VAL A 83 -2.03 24.79 2.54
N VAL A 84 -0.75 24.51 2.68
CA VAL A 84 0.11 25.14 3.69
C VAL A 84 0.40 26.58 3.28
N SER A 85 0.06 27.53 4.15
CA SER A 85 0.32 28.96 3.90
C SER A 85 1.75 29.37 4.27
N ASP A 86 2.33 28.73 5.28
CA ASP A 86 3.65 29.06 5.86
C ASP A 86 4.24 27.81 6.53
N TYR A 87 5.55 27.64 6.40
CA TYR A 87 6.29 26.57 7.09
C TYR A 87 6.23 26.66 8.63
N ASN A 88 5.96 27.84 9.20
CA ASN A 88 5.80 27.97 10.64
C ASN A 88 4.51 27.29 11.13
N ASP A 89 3.42 27.42 10.38
CA ASP A 89 2.15 26.78 10.68
C ASP A 89 2.28 25.26 10.53
N LEU A 90 2.93 24.81 9.46
CA LEU A 90 3.25 23.39 9.26
C LEU A 90 4.11 22.84 10.41
N TYR A 91 5.18 23.57 10.81
CA TYR A 91 6.01 23.17 11.95
C TYR A 91 5.20 23.08 13.24
N ALA A 92 4.31 24.06 13.51
CA ALA A 92 3.46 24.04 14.70
C ALA A 92 2.53 22.82 14.72
N LEU A 93 1.92 22.49 13.58
CA LEU A 93 1.07 21.29 13.43
C LEU A 93 1.87 20.02 13.67
N VAL A 94 2.98 19.83 12.95
CA VAL A 94 3.85 18.65 13.09
C VAL A 94 4.34 18.48 14.53
N LYS A 95 4.71 19.60 15.19
CA LYS A 95 5.16 19.61 16.58
C LYS A 95 4.04 19.23 17.55
N SER A 96 2.80 19.63 17.28
CA SER A 96 1.64 19.28 18.11
C SER A 96 1.33 17.79 18.11
N LEU A 97 1.71 17.08 17.02
CA LEU A 97 1.54 15.65 16.84
C LEU A 97 2.75 14.81 17.34
N GLU A 98 3.78 15.45 17.90
CA GLU A 98 4.88 14.69 18.52
C GLU A 98 4.36 13.86 19.72
N PRO A 99 4.77 12.60 19.83
CA PRO A 99 4.43 11.79 21.00
C PRO A 99 4.92 12.48 22.27
N LYS A 100 4.03 12.72 23.20
CA LYS A 100 4.40 13.27 24.52
C LYS A 100 5.29 12.23 25.19
N LYS A 101 6.55 12.58 25.48
CA LYS A 101 7.46 11.74 26.27
C LYS A 101 6.86 11.56 27.65
N GLY A 102 6.14 10.47 27.87
CA GLY A 102 5.70 10.05 29.19
C GLY A 102 6.94 9.63 30.00
N PHE A 103 7.03 10.08 31.26
CA PHE A 103 8.18 9.84 32.14
C PHE A 103 8.31 8.36 32.60
N PHE A 104 7.36 7.51 32.22
CA PHE A 104 7.40 6.06 32.46
C PHE A 104 6.85 5.33 31.26
N ASN A 105 7.73 4.80 30.41
CA ASN A 105 7.36 3.81 29.42
C ASN A 105 7.96 2.46 29.84
N PHE A 106 7.27 1.76 30.75
CA PHE A 106 7.46 0.33 30.95
C PHE A 106 6.44 -0.40 30.06
N GLY A 107 6.92 -1.12 29.07
CA GLY A 107 6.10 -2.02 28.27
C GLY A 107 5.34 -1.31 27.15
N GLY A 108 6.05 -0.74 26.18
CA GLY A 108 5.48 -0.50 24.88
C GLY A 108 5.10 -1.85 24.25
N ILE A 109 3.81 -2.19 24.25
CA ILE A 109 3.27 -3.01 23.20
C ILE A 109 3.65 -2.24 21.93
N ARG A 110 4.67 -2.71 21.22
CA ARG A 110 4.78 -2.37 19.81
C ARG A 110 3.39 -2.68 19.25
N ASN A 111 2.64 -1.63 18.88
CA ASN A 111 1.87 -1.81 17.69
C ASN A 111 2.95 -2.16 16.64
N GLU A 112 3.11 -3.43 16.41
CA GLU A 112 3.40 -3.87 15.09
C GLU A 112 2.26 -3.26 14.27
N SER A 113 2.53 -2.08 13.70
CA SER A 113 2.13 -1.88 12.33
C SER A 113 2.63 -3.17 11.70
N ALA A 114 1.72 -4.13 11.54
CA ALA A 114 1.92 -5.15 10.57
C ALA A 114 2.42 -4.34 9.38
N ALA A 115 3.67 -4.54 9.02
CA ALA A 115 4.06 -4.34 7.67
C ALA A 115 3.04 -5.20 6.93
N LEU A 116 1.97 -4.55 6.52
CA LEU A 116 1.14 -5.04 5.46
C LEU A 116 2.17 -5.11 4.34
N THR A 117 2.70 -6.29 4.15
CA THR A 117 3.27 -6.69 2.88
C THR A 117 2.28 -6.15 1.88
N ASP A 118 2.74 -5.28 1.01
CA ASP A 118 1.94 -4.70 -0.04
C ASP A 118 1.16 -5.84 -0.69
N ALA A 119 -0.09 -6.00 -0.28
CA ALA A 119 -1.03 -6.82 -0.99
C ALA A 119 -1.49 -5.95 -2.15
N GLU A 120 -0.63 -5.83 -3.15
CA GLU A 120 -0.98 -5.32 -4.45
C GLU A 120 -1.85 -6.39 -5.10
N ASP A 121 -3.15 -6.19 -5.10
CA ASP A 121 -4.11 -7.12 -5.68
C ASP A 121 -4.81 -6.47 -6.89
N ALA A 122 -5.04 -7.23 -7.90
CA ALA A 122 -5.02 -6.97 -9.33
C ALA A 122 -6.32 -6.66 -10.04
N GLY A 123 -6.17 -6.13 -11.21
CA GLY A 123 -7.18 -6.11 -12.24
C GLY A 123 -6.59 -6.03 -13.64
N ALA A 124 -7.07 -6.83 -14.57
CA ALA A 124 -6.50 -6.94 -15.89
C ALA A 124 -7.29 -6.24 -16.96
N ALA A 125 -6.57 -5.59 -17.86
CA ALA A 125 -7.00 -5.40 -19.23
C ALA A 125 -6.59 -6.61 -20.07
N ALA A 126 -7.50 -7.08 -20.91
CA ALA A 126 -7.19 -8.07 -21.93
C ALA A 126 -6.26 -7.42 -22.96
N ASN A 127 -5.03 -7.87 -23.00
CA ASN A 127 -4.05 -7.33 -23.95
C ASN A 127 -4.28 -7.86 -25.34
N THR A 128 -4.74 -7.02 -26.23
CA THR A 128 -4.95 -7.33 -27.65
C THR A 128 -3.98 -6.53 -28.50
N GLY A 129 -2.87 -7.15 -28.93
CA GLY A 129 -2.25 -6.60 -30.10
C GLY A 129 -0.77 -6.65 -30.37
N GLY A 130 0.07 -7.06 -29.45
CA GLY A 130 1.47 -7.29 -29.79
C GLY A 130 1.78 -8.78 -29.66
N GLY A 131 2.41 -9.48 -30.53
CA GLY A 131 2.73 -10.90 -30.39
C GLY A 131 3.51 -11.29 -29.11
N TYR A 132 3.39 -10.52 -28.03
CA TYR A 132 4.02 -10.71 -26.72
C TYR A 132 3.09 -10.32 -25.58
N SER A 133 3.38 -10.81 -24.37
CA SER A 133 2.64 -10.47 -23.14
C SER A 133 3.16 -9.19 -22.51
N GLU A 134 2.26 -8.41 -21.95
CA GLU A 134 2.57 -7.24 -21.13
C GLU A 134 2.38 -7.56 -19.63
N THR A 135 2.83 -6.66 -18.76
CA THR A 135 2.56 -6.74 -17.32
C THR A 135 1.06 -6.71 -17.08
N ASN A 136 0.57 -7.55 -16.19
CA ASN A 136 -0.80 -7.50 -15.70
C ASN A 136 -1.01 -6.22 -14.90
N VAL A 137 -1.90 -5.32 -15.36
CA VAL A 137 -2.12 -3.98 -14.77
C VAL A 137 -3.57 -3.82 -14.30
N GLN A 138 -3.81 -2.91 -13.36
CA GLN A 138 -5.17 -2.65 -12.85
C GLN A 138 -6.07 -1.98 -13.89
N VAL A 139 -5.56 -0.99 -14.59
CA VAL A 139 -6.31 -0.14 -15.51
C VAL A 139 -5.62 -0.11 -16.87
N ASP A 140 -6.36 -0.39 -17.93
CA ASP A 140 -5.85 -0.31 -19.29
C ASP A 140 -5.34 1.09 -19.63
N GLY A 141 -4.17 1.15 -20.31
CA GLY A 141 -3.50 2.41 -20.64
C GLY A 141 -2.75 3.09 -19.49
N VAL A 142 -2.72 2.49 -18.30
CA VAL A 142 -1.90 2.92 -17.16
C VAL A 142 -0.90 1.81 -16.84
N ASP A 143 0.36 1.95 -17.29
CA ASP A 143 1.38 0.93 -17.03
C ASP A 143 1.83 0.95 -15.57
N GLU A 144 2.14 -0.23 -15.06
CA GLU A 144 2.69 -0.46 -13.73
C GLU A 144 4.12 -0.99 -13.85
N ALA A 145 5.02 -0.53 -13.00
CA ALA A 145 6.38 -1.04 -12.93
C ALA A 145 6.39 -2.53 -12.56
N ASP A 146 7.38 -3.25 -13.03
CA ASP A 146 7.61 -4.65 -12.64
C ASP A 146 9.11 -4.97 -12.61
N ILE A 147 9.45 -6.17 -12.15
CA ILE A 147 10.81 -6.72 -12.12
C ILE A 147 11.24 -7.33 -13.44
N VAL A 148 10.30 -7.59 -14.34
CA VAL A 148 10.53 -8.10 -15.70
C VAL A 148 9.62 -7.37 -16.66
N LYS A 149 10.16 -6.91 -17.78
CA LYS A 149 9.42 -6.28 -18.88
C LYS A 149 9.92 -6.80 -20.21
N THR A 150 9.07 -6.70 -21.25
CA THR A 150 9.50 -6.98 -22.63
C THR A 150 8.92 -5.94 -23.59
N ASP A 151 9.64 -5.70 -24.69
CA ASP A 151 9.17 -4.89 -25.82
C ASP A 151 8.86 -5.75 -27.05
N GLY A 152 8.82 -7.09 -26.88
CA GLY A 152 8.55 -8.06 -27.93
C GLY A 152 9.80 -8.52 -28.70
N ALA A 153 10.95 -7.90 -28.50
CA ALA A 153 12.24 -8.29 -29.07
C ALA A 153 13.31 -8.51 -28.00
N TYR A 154 13.20 -7.79 -26.90
CA TYR A 154 14.10 -7.88 -25.75
C TYR A 154 13.30 -8.17 -24.49
N ILE A 155 13.94 -8.87 -23.56
CA ILE A 155 13.46 -9.11 -22.20
C ILE A 155 14.40 -8.38 -21.25
N TYR A 156 13.84 -7.56 -20.39
CA TYR A 156 14.54 -6.78 -19.39
C TYR A 156 14.25 -7.41 -18.02
N ILE A 157 15.31 -7.65 -17.23
CA ILE A 157 15.20 -8.40 -15.97
C ILE A 157 15.94 -7.65 -14.87
N LEU A 158 15.28 -7.38 -13.76
CA LEU A 158 15.91 -6.87 -12.55
C LEU A 158 16.61 -8.03 -11.82
N SER A 159 17.93 -8.14 -12.02
CA SER A 159 18.77 -9.19 -11.45
C SER A 159 19.31 -8.75 -10.09
N ASN A 160 19.09 -9.58 -9.06
CA ASN A 160 19.65 -9.41 -7.70
C ASN A 160 19.45 -8.01 -7.09
N ASN A 161 18.40 -7.28 -7.44
CA ASN A 161 18.09 -5.89 -7.01
C ASN A 161 19.20 -4.87 -7.29
N SER A 162 20.19 -5.20 -8.12
CA SER A 162 21.41 -4.43 -8.28
C SER A 162 21.76 -4.10 -9.73
N ARG A 163 21.11 -4.73 -10.71
CA ARG A 163 21.36 -4.52 -12.13
C ARG A 163 20.14 -4.85 -12.98
N ILE A 164 20.03 -4.21 -14.14
CA ILE A 164 19.07 -4.60 -15.18
C ILE A 164 19.85 -5.36 -16.26
N VAL A 165 19.43 -6.58 -16.54
CA VAL A 165 19.96 -7.39 -17.65
C VAL A 165 19.04 -7.24 -18.84
N ILE A 166 19.60 -6.99 -20.03
CA ILE A 166 18.88 -6.87 -21.30
C ILE A 166 19.25 -8.08 -22.15
N VAL A 167 18.24 -8.91 -22.45
CA VAL A 167 18.40 -10.12 -23.26
C VAL A 167 17.65 -9.96 -24.56
N ARG A 168 18.32 -10.11 -25.69
CA ARG A 168 17.66 -10.30 -26.97
C ARG A 168 17.05 -11.69 -27.02
N ALA A 169 15.77 -11.78 -27.32
CA ALA A 169 15.02 -13.01 -27.35
C ALA A 169 14.52 -13.30 -28.78
N ASP A 170 14.98 -14.40 -29.37
CA ASP A 170 14.57 -14.88 -30.69
C ASP A 170 14.28 -16.38 -30.57
N GLY A 171 13.09 -16.71 -30.12
CA GLY A 171 12.71 -18.06 -29.74
C GLY A 171 13.63 -18.63 -28.66
N GLY A 172 14.12 -19.86 -28.83
CA GLY A 172 15.07 -20.48 -27.92
C GLY A 172 16.49 -19.91 -27.98
N THR A 173 16.77 -19.01 -28.95
CA THR A 173 18.07 -18.31 -29.03
C THR A 173 18.01 -17.04 -28.23
N MET A 174 18.81 -16.99 -27.16
CA MET A 174 18.85 -15.85 -26.25
C MET A 174 20.28 -15.33 -26.14
N GLU A 175 20.45 -14.00 -26.16
CA GLU A 175 21.75 -13.33 -26.07
C GLU A 175 21.67 -12.18 -25.09
N GLN A 176 22.50 -12.20 -24.03
CA GLN A 176 22.67 -11.04 -23.16
C GLN A 176 23.31 -9.91 -23.96
N THR A 177 22.54 -8.88 -24.25
CA THR A 177 22.94 -7.74 -25.07
C THR A 177 23.65 -6.67 -24.27
N ALA A 178 23.17 -6.42 -23.04
CA ALA A 178 23.75 -5.44 -22.14
C ALA A 178 23.41 -5.75 -20.68
N GLU A 179 24.16 -5.11 -19.80
CA GLU A 179 23.90 -5.04 -18.36
C GLU A 179 24.01 -3.58 -17.91
N ILE A 180 23.05 -3.13 -17.11
CA ILE A 180 23.05 -1.80 -16.48
C ILE A 180 23.27 -2.00 -15.00
N PRO A 181 24.49 -1.81 -14.48
CA PRO A 181 24.71 -1.80 -13.04
C PRO A 181 23.99 -0.62 -12.42
N LEU A 182 23.20 -0.86 -11.36
CA LEU A 182 22.45 0.17 -10.69
C LEU A 182 23.29 0.82 -9.60
N GLU A 183 23.22 2.14 -9.51
CA GLU A 183 24.03 2.91 -8.58
C GLU A 183 23.70 2.53 -7.14
N GLN A 184 24.76 2.30 -6.36
CA GLN A 184 24.67 2.06 -4.92
C GLN A 184 24.93 3.37 -4.20
N GLY A 185 23.92 3.90 -3.52
CA GLY A 185 24.00 5.15 -2.76
C GLY A 185 23.67 4.92 -1.27
N GLY A 186 24.05 5.87 -0.43
CA GLY A 186 23.73 5.80 1.01
C GLY A 186 24.39 4.62 1.72
N SER A 187 23.70 4.09 2.73
CA SER A 187 24.13 2.91 3.51
C SER A 187 23.69 1.60 2.85
N PHE A 188 22.58 1.65 2.14
CA PHE A 188 22.01 0.52 1.41
C PHE A 188 21.09 1.07 0.31
N THR A 189 21.12 0.46 -0.87
CA THR A 189 20.23 0.81 -1.99
C THR A 189 19.66 -0.48 -2.56
N GLU A 190 18.37 -0.47 -2.83
CA GLU A 190 17.64 -1.58 -3.39
C GLU A 190 16.82 -1.11 -4.59
N ALA A 191 16.98 -1.77 -5.73
CA ALA A 191 16.08 -1.56 -6.85
C ALA A 191 14.76 -2.29 -6.59
N ARG A 192 13.67 -1.60 -6.85
CA ARG A 192 12.31 -2.10 -6.65
C ARG A 192 11.77 -2.69 -7.93
N GLU A 193 11.57 -1.86 -8.91
CA GLU A 193 10.88 -2.15 -10.17
C GLU A 193 11.34 -1.17 -11.24
N PHE A 194 10.92 -1.42 -12.47
CA PHE A 194 11.24 -0.53 -13.59
C PHE A 194 10.15 -0.53 -14.67
N TYR A 195 10.21 0.47 -15.54
CA TYR A 195 9.40 0.61 -16.74
C TYR A 195 10.27 0.50 -17.99
N VAL A 196 9.68 -0.01 -19.06
CA VAL A 196 10.21 0.08 -20.42
C VAL A 196 9.14 0.70 -21.31
N SER A 197 9.41 1.85 -21.91
CA SER A 197 8.50 2.52 -22.83
C SER A 197 9.26 3.03 -24.04
N GLY A 198 9.13 2.33 -25.17
CA GLY A 198 9.89 2.60 -26.39
C GLY A 198 11.40 2.58 -26.15
N ASP A 199 12.06 3.74 -26.31
CA ASP A 199 13.51 3.89 -26.12
C ASP A 199 13.90 4.40 -24.72
N ARG A 200 13.02 4.25 -23.73
CA ARG A 200 13.26 4.66 -22.35
C ARG A 200 13.11 3.48 -21.38
N LEU A 201 14.06 3.43 -20.44
CA LEU A 201 14.01 2.54 -19.29
C LEU A 201 14.09 3.41 -18.03
N ALA A 202 13.11 3.27 -17.14
CA ALA A 202 12.99 4.07 -15.93
C ALA A 202 13.03 3.16 -14.70
N VAL A 203 14.07 3.27 -13.87
CA VAL A 203 14.33 2.40 -12.72
C VAL A 203 14.00 3.11 -11.42
N LEU A 204 13.22 2.46 -10.57
CA LEU A 204 12.88 2.90 -9.22
C LEU A 204 13.78 2.22 -8.19
N GLN A 205 14.40 2.99 -7.32
CA GLN A 205 15.26 2.48 -6.26
C GLN A 205 14.93 3.12 -4.92
N SER A 206 14.92 2.33 -3.85
CA SER A 206 14.93 2.82 -2.47
C SER A 206 16.36 3.02 -1.99
N VAL A 207 16.65 4.19 -1.44
CA VAL A 207 17.97 4.57 -0.91
C VAL A 207 17.84 4.81 0.59
N TYR A 208 18.52 3.99 1.38
CA TYR A 208 18.52 4.07 2.85
C TYR A 208 19.79 4.77 3.34
N SER A 209 19.62 5.76 4.20
CA SER A 209 20.75 6.42 4.86
C SER A 209 20.62 6.32 6.38
N SER A 210 21.64 5.80 7.06
CA SER A 210 21.68 5.80 8.53
C SER A 210 22.24 7.13 9.02
N SER A 211 21.44 7.89 9.77
CA SER A 211 21.91 9.05 10.51
C SER A 211 22.21 8.64 11.94
N GLY A 212 23.45 8.18 12.24
CA GLY A 212 23.85 8.01 13.63
C GLY A 212 24.83 6.88 13.89
N TRP A 213 25.76 7.13 14.78
CA TRP A 213 26.65 6.14 15.36
C TRP A 213 25.90 5.29 16.40
N GLY A 214 25.71 4.03 16.11
CA GLY A 214 25.55 2.95 17.07
C GLY A 214 24.19 2.87 17.79
N GLY A 215 23.45 1.83 17.48
CA GLY A 215 22.29 1.37 18.22
C GLY A 215 21.09 1.04 17.33
N TYR A 216 20.24 0.15 17.77
CA TYR A 216 19.02 -0.33 17.11
C TYR A 216 17.94 0.78 16.87
N ASP A 217 18.22 2.04 17.20
CA ASP A 217 17.32 3.20 17.08
C ASP A 217 17.75 4.25 16.05
N ALA A 218 18.64 3.92 15.12
CA ALA A 218 18.93 4.82 14.01
C ALA A 218 17.72 4.85 13.07
N ALA A 219 16.93 5.94 13.10
CA ALA A 219 15.89 6.19 12.11
C ALA A 219 16.54 6.14 10.72
N LEU A 220 16.20 5.13 9.95
CA LEU A 220 16.60 5.03 8.55
C LEU A 220 15.83 6.11 7.80
N ASN A 221 16.56 7.09 7.25
CA ASN A 221 15.96 8.00 6.28
C ASN A 221 15.93 7.27 4.93
N GLU A 222 14.74 6.95 4.48
CA GLU A 222 14.52 6.37 3.17
C GLU A 222 14.15 7.46 2.16
N ASN A 223 14.72 7.37 0.97
CA ASN A 223 14.37 8.19 -0.17
C ASN A 223 14.12 7.27 -1.37
N THR A 224 13.26 7.69 -2.26
CA THR A 224 13.03 7.00 -3.53
C THR A 224 13.71 7.77 -4.65
N THR A 225 14.42 7.06 -5.52
CA THR A 225 15.04 7.63 -6.73
C THR A 225 14.45 7.00 -7.98
N LEU A 226 14.35 7.83 -9.01
CA LEU A 226 13.99 7.47 -10.38
C LEU A 226 15.20 7.75 -11.28
N THR A 227 15.77 6.72 -11.90
CA THR A 227 16.83 6.86 -12.88
C THR A 227 16.32 6.50 -14.27
N VAL A 228 16.43 7.42 -15.22
CA VAL A 228 15.98 7.22 -16.60
C VAL A 228 17.18 6.99 -17.51
N TYR A 229 17.10 5.96 -18.35
CA TYR A 229 18.08 5.59 -19.34
C TYR A 229 17.51 5.71 -20.76
N ASP A 230 18.34 6.14 -21.69
CA ASP A 230 18.13 5.97 -23.12
C ASP A 230 18.60 4.56 -23.52
N ILE A 231 17.68 3.78 -24.07
CA ILE A 231 17.91 2.42 -24.54
C ILE A 231 17.65 2.28 -26.05
N ALA A 232 17.70 3.38 -26.83
CA ALA A 232 17.57 3.30 -28.28
C ALA A 232 18.58 2.32 -28.90
N ASP A 233 19.80 2.29 -28.37
CA ASP A 233 20.78 1.24 -28.58
C ASP A 233 20.81 0.32 -27.36
N ARG A 234 20.09 -0.85 -27.46
CA ARG A 234 20.00 -1.83 -26.36
C ARG A 234 21.34 -2.42 -25.96
N SER A 235 22.37 -2.32 -26.81
CA SER A 235 23.71 -2.78 -26.48
C SER A 235 24.56 -1.74 -25.72
N ASN A 236 24.09 -0.48 -25.67
CA ASN A 236 24.83 0.63 -25.05
C ASN A 236 23.87 1.62 -24.35
N PRO A 237 23.13 1.18 -23.31
CA PRO A 237 22.24 2.02 -22.53
C PRO A 237 22.97 3.24 -21.95
N LYS A 238 22.31 4.42 -21.97
CA LYS A 238 22.89 5.67 -21.48
C LYS A 238 22.02 6.29 -20.40
N LYS A 239 22.57 6.53 -19.21
CA LYS A 239 21.88 7.29 -18.17
C LYS A 239 21.61 8.72 -18.67
N LEU A 240 20.34 9.14 -18.64
CA LEU A 240 19.91 10.49 -18.98
C LEU A 240 19.89 11.39 -17.76
N ASN A 241 19.18 10.97 -16.70
CA ASN A 241 19.07 11.73 -15.47
C ASN A 241 18.71 10.82 -14.30
N GLN A 242 18.86 11.37 -13.08
CA GLN A 242 18.41 10.78 -11.85
C GLN A 242 17.71 11.83 -11.00
N LEU A 243 16.46 11.54 -10.65
CA LEU A 243 15.62 12.36 -9.81
C LEU A 243 15.29 11.60 -8.53
N GLY A 244 14.85 12.29 -7.49
CA GLY A 244 14.48 11.62 -6.26
C GLY A 244 13.55 12.44 -5.39
N GLN A 245 12.94 11.78 -4.43
CA GLN A 245 12.05 12.38 -3.45
C GLN A 245 12.19 11.71 -2.09
N SER A 246 11.84 12.44 -1.03
CA SER A 246 11.83 11.92 0.34
C SER A 246 10.79 10.83 0.51
N GLY A 247 11.15 9.78 1.26
CA GLY A 247 10.26 8.71 1.67
C GLY A 247 10.44 7.40 0.92
N ALA A 248 9.87 6.35 1.49
CA ALA A 248 9.79 5.01 0.91
C ALA A 248 8.89 5.00 -0.33
N CYS A 249 9.28 4.28 -1.37
CA CYS A 249 8.43 4.08 -2.54
C CYS A 249 7.10 3.42 -2.10
N LEU A 250 5.99 4.11 -2.36
CA LEU A 250 4.66 3.57 -2.13
C LEU A 250 4.14 2.88 -3.40
N SER A 251 4.21 3.58 -4.53
CA SER A 251 3.77 3.06 -5.83
C SER A 251 4.16 4.02 -6.95
N SER A 252 3.98 3.60 -8.18
CA SER A 252 4.16 4.44 -9.36
C SER A 252 3.17 4.07 -10.46
N ARG A 253 2.95 4.99 -11.40
CA ARG A 253 2.12 4.77 -12.59
C ARG A 253 2.73 5.50 -13.78
N LEU A 254 2.73 4.86 -14.93
CA LEU A 254 3.14 5.48 -16.19
C LEU A 254 1.91 5.66 -17.09
N VAL A 255 1.59 6.91 -17.40
CA VAL A 255 0.50 7.28 -18.30
C VAL A 255 1.09 8.01 -19.49
N GLY A 256 1.09 7.39 -20.64
CA GLY A 256 1.83 7.87 -21.80
C GLY A 256 3.32 8.00 -21.49
N ASP A 257 3.88 9.21 -21.55
CA ASP A 257 5.27 9.50 -21.22
C ASP A 257 5.45 10.10 -19.82
N SER A 258 4.36 10.28 -19.05
CA SER A 258 4.38 10.87 -17.71
C SER A 258 4.43 9.76 -16.65
N LEU A 259 5.55 9.68 -15.91
CA LEU A 259 5.71 8.79 -14.78
C LEU A 259 5.34 9.53 -13.49
N TYR A 260 4.32 9.04 -12.80
CA TYR A 260 3.89 9.51 -11.48
C TYR A 260 4.47 8.59 -10.42
N LEU A 261 5.28 9.16 -9.52
CA LEU A 261 5.93 8.44 -8.44
C LEU A 261 5.38 8.91 -7.10
N LEU A 262 4.95 7.96 -6.27
CA LEU A 262 4.44 8.21 -4.93
C LEU A 262 5.37 7.61 -3.89
N SER A 263 5.64 8.37 -2.84
CA SER A 263 6.40 7.87 -1.68
C SER A 263 5.76 8.28 -0.35
N THR A 264 5.99 7.48 0.68
CA THR A 264 5.58 7.79 2.06
C THR A 264 6.76 8.29 2.86
N TYR A 265 6.77 9.57 3.20
CA TYR A 265 7.81 10.19 4.03
C TYR A 265 7.34 10.29 5.48
N THR A 266 7.87 9.43 6.35
CA THR A 266 7.58 9.42 7.78
C THR A 266 8.56 10.31 8.53
N LEU A 267 8.04 11.25 9.34
CA LEU A 267 8.87 12.17 10.10
C LEU A 267 9.55 11.48 11.29
N SER A 268 10.85 11.75 11.47
CA SER A 268 11.59 11.32 12.64
C SER A 268 10.99 11.91 13.93
N GLU A 269 11.27 11.32 15.08
CA GLU A 269 10.71 11.76 16.36
C GLU A 269 11.05 13.22 16.71
N THR A 270 12.20 13.74 16.25
CA THR A 270 12.68 15.08 16.60
C THR A 270 12.72 15.99 15.39
N VAL A 271 11.69 16.84 15.24
CA VAL A 271 11.69 17.91 14.24
C VAL A 271 12.32 19.20 14.78
N ARG A 272 13.04 19.94 13.94
CA ARG A 272 13.74 21.16 14.32
C ARG A 272 13.36 22.31 13.39
N LYS A 273 12.81 23.39 13.95
CA LYS A 273 12.40 24.58 13.18
C LYS A 273 13.54 25.19 12.35
N SER A 274 14.77 25.13 12.85
CA SER A 274 15.97 25.64 12.17
C SER A 274 16.49 24.72 11.05
N ARG A 275 15.87 23.54 10.88
CA ARG A 275 16.25 22.52 9.90
C ARG A 275 14.99 22.01 9.19
N PRO A 276 14.49 22.76 8.19
CA PRO A 276 13.26 22.44 7.47
C PRO A 276 13.22 21.02 6.91
N GLU A 277 14.36 20.50 6.46
CA GLU A 277 14.52 19.13 5.97
C GLU A 277 14.17 18.04 7.02
N THR A 278 13.95 18.39 8.28
CA THR A 278 13.48 17.46 9.32
C THR A 278 11.97 17.34 9.40
N TYR A 279 11.21 18.19 8.70
CA TYR A 279 9.75 18.18 8.71
C TYR A 279 9.10 18.59 7.38
N ILE A 280 9.89 18.89 6.36
CA ILE A 280 9.42 19.18 5.00
C ILE A 280 10.01 18.14 4.07
N PRO A 281 9.21 17.51 3.18
CA PRO A 281 9.73 16.62 2.15
C PRO A 281 10.70 17.37 1.23
N CYS A 282 11.69 16.65 0.73
CA CYS A 282 12.68 17.20 -0.20
C CYS A 282 12.62 16.47 -1.54
N LEU A 283 12.93 17.20 -2.59
CA LEU A 283 13.19 16.70 -3.93
C LEU A 283 14.70 16.69 -4.19
N TYR A 284 15.14 15.79 -5.05
CA TYR A 284 16.54 15.60 -5.38
C TYR A 284 16.70 15.60 -6.90
N GLU A 285 17.69 16.35 -7.41
CA GLU A 285 18.11 16.37 -8.80
C GLU A 285 19.63 16.17 -8.84
N GLY A 286 20.07 14.96 -9.17
CA GLY A 286 21.47 14.58 -9.01
C GLY A 286 21.90 14.72 -7.54
N ASN A 287 22.87 15.61 -7.27
CA ASN A 287 23.36 15.90 -5.91
C ASN A 287 22.66 17.09 -5.24
N GLU A 288 21.78 17.78 -5.94
CA GLU A 288 21.05 18.93 -5.39
C GLU A 288 19.85 18.45 -4.59
N LYS A 289 19.62 19.10 -3.45
CA LYS A 289 18.51 18.82 -2.56
C LYS A 289 17.74 20.11 -2.30
N ALA A 290 16.44 20.12 -2.59
CA ALA A 290 15.55 21.24 -2.34
C ALA A 290 14.35 20.80 -1.47
N ALA A 291 13.99 21.60 -0.46
CA ALA A 291 12.74 21.41 0.25
C ALA A 291 11.57 21.80 -0.65
N MET A 292 10.47 21.06 -0.58
CA MET A 292 9.26 21.39 -1.33
C MET A 292 8.70 22.75 -0.92
N ALA A 293 8.18 23.50 -1.88
CA ALA A 293 7.55 24.78 -1.63
C ALA A 293 6.27 24.65 -0.77
N ALA A 294 5.95 25.65 0.04
CA ALA A 294 4.83 25.55 0.98
C ALA A 294 3.48 25.40 0.25
N ASP A 295 3.31 26.05 -0.90
CA ASP A 295 2.12 26.00 -1.76
C ASP A 295 1.95 24.66 -2.50
N ASP A 296 2.98 23.79 -2.50
CA ASP A 296 2.91 22.42 -2.98
C ASP A 296 2.63 21.41 -1.86
N ILE A 297 2.46 21.88 -0.62
CA ILE A 297 2.18 21.04 0.54
C ILE A 297 0.74 21.23 1.00
N TRP A 298 0.01 20.14 1.10
CA TRP A 298 -1.35 20.10 1.61
C TRP A 298 -1.40 19.42 2.97
N ILE A 299 -2.39 19.76 3.76
CA ILE A 299 -2.72 19.10 5.02
C ILE A 299 -4.04 18.36 4.81
N ALA A 300 -4.07 17.07 5.08
CA ALA A 300 -5.29 16.28 5.02
C ALA A 300 -6.36 16.85 5.96
N ALA A 301 -7.63 16.66 5.65
CA ALA A 301 -8.76 17.16 6.42
C ALA A 301 -8.71 16.77 7.92
N SER A 302 -8.16 15.63 8.23
CA SER A 302 -7.90 15.16 9.61
C SER A 302 -6.60 14.39 9.61
N PRO A 303 -5.45 15.04 9.80
CA PRO A 303 -4.16 14.38 9.76
C PRO A 303 -4.08 13.22 10.76
N SER A 304 -3.84 12.02 10.27
CA SER A 304 -3.60 10.84 11.09
C SER A 304 -2.13 10.43 10.96
N GLY A 305 -1.35 10.67 12.02
CA GLY A 305 0.08 10.35 11.99
C GLY A 305 0.96 11.48 11.48
N ARG A 306 2.26 11.23 11.48
CA ARG A 306 3.34 12.19 11.16
C ARG A 306 4.06 11.76 9.88
N GLN A 307 3.29 11.66 8.80
CA GLN A 307 3.81 11.23 7.50
C GLN A 307 3.23 12.09 6.37
N TYR A 308 3.94 12.10 5.27
CA TYR A 308 3.48 12.69 4.00
C TYR A 308 3.35 11.60 2.95
N ILE A 309 2.41 11.79 2.06
CA ILE A 309 2.53 11.26 0.69
C ILE A 309 3.19 12.33 -0.14
N VAL A 310 4.26 11.98 -0.83
CA VAL A 310 4.93 12.84 -1.80
C VAL A 310 4.64 12.29 -3.19
N ILE A 311 4.16 13.13 -4.09
CA ILE A 311 3.79 12.77 -5.46
C ILE A 311 4.64 13.62 -6.39
N THR A 312 5.39 12.98 -7.28
CA THR A 312 6.10 13.69 -8.36
C THR A 312 5.67 13.14 -9.71
N ALA A 313 5.69 13.99 -10.72
CA ALA A 313 5.53 13.62 -12.11
C ALA A 313 6.82 13.92 -12.87
N THR A 314 7.22 13.03 -13.75
CA THR A 314 8.42 13.15 -14.59
C THR A 314 8.09 12.73 -16.02
N ASP A 315 8.43 13.57 -17.00
CA ASP A 315 8.43 13.19 -18.41
C ASP A 315 9.66 12.28 -18.67
N ILE A 316 9.43 10.99 -18.91
CA ILE A 316 10.52 10.03 -19.15
C ILE A 316 11.18 10.19 -20.52
N ARG A 317 10.54 10.87 -21.49
CA ARG A 317 11.16 11.20 -22.78
C ARG A 317 12.19 12.32 -22.63
N ASN A 318 11.91 13.29 -21.75
CA ASN A 318 12.78 14.40 -21.48
C ASN A 318 12.94 14.65 -19.96
N PRO A 319 13.64 13.77 -19.24
CA PRO A 319 13.70 13.77 -17.78
C PRO A 319 14.63 14.83 -17.23
N THR A 320 14.46 16.12 -17.60
CA THR A 320 15.31 17.22 -17.17
C THR A 320 15.10 17.66 -15.73
N GLY A 321 13.98 17.25 -15.11
CA GLY A 321 13.57 17.58 -13.74
C GLY A 321 12.19 17.01 -13.45
N HIS A 322 11.66 17.32 -12.26
CA HIS A 322 10.27 17.02 -11.93
C HIS A 322 9.35 18.00 -12.67
N ALA A 323 8.42 17.49 -13.48
CA ALA A 323 7.42 18.31 -14.16
C ALA A 323 6.39 18.87 -13.17
N SER A 324 6.08 18.13 -12.12
CA SER A 324 5.18 18.54 -11.04
C SER A 324 5.59 17.81 -9.75
N ALA A 325 5.35 18.47 -8.61
CA ALA A 325 5.54 17.85 -7.30
C ALA A 325 4.48 18.37 -6.32
N LYS A 326 3.82 17.47 -5.60
CA LYS A 326 2.84 17.79 -4.55
C LYS A 326 3.09 16.90 -3.35
N SER A 327 2.69 17.33 -2.16
CA SER A 327 2.68 16.45 -1.00
C SER A 327 1.45 16.71 -0.13
N VAL A 328 1.02 15.67 0.61
CA VAL A 328 -0.07 15.77 1.58
C VAL A 328 0.37 15.22 2.92
N PHE A 329 0.31 16.04 3.94
CA PHE A 329 0.61 15.66 5.32
C PHE A 329 -0.57 14.96 5.98
N GLY A 330 -0.30 13.86 6.66
CA GLY A 330 -1.27 13.14 7.50
C GLY A 330 -2.17 12.18 6.74
N CYS A 331 -1.72 11.65 5.60
CA CYS A 331 -2.50 10.70 4.79
C CYS A 331 -1.61 9.63 4.13
N GLY A 332 -2.27 8.63 3.54
CA GLY A 332 -1.76 7.71 2.53
C GLY A 332 -1.68 6.26 2.97
N GLN A 333 -2.25 5.36 2.13
CA GLN A 333 -2.02 3.92 2.19
C GLN A 333 -2.32 3.24 0.85
N ASN A 334 -3.54 3.35 0.32
CA ASN A 334 -3.94 2.73 -0.93
C ASN A 334 -4.14 3.78 -2.02
N LEU A 335 -3.85 3.42 -3.25
CA LEU A 335 -4.05 4.30 -4.39
C LEU A 335 -4.75 3.57 -5.54
N TYR A 336 -5.55 4.31 -6.29
CA TYR A 336 -6.07 3.95 -7.60
C TYR A 336 -5.66 5.03 -8.61
N ALA A 337 -5.33 4.65 -9.82
CA ALA A 337 -5.04 5.61 -10.87
C ALA A 337 -5.62 5.14 -12.21
N ASN A 338 -6.15 6.10 -12.95
CA ASN A 338 -6.44 5.98 -14.38
C ASN A 338 -5.69 7.07 -15.15
N ALA A 339 -5.97 7.23 -16.45
CA ALA A 339 -5.27 8.21 -17.28
C ALA A 339 -5.44 9.68 -16.81
N GLU A 340 -6.50 10.00 -16.08
CA GLU A 340 -6.88 11.37 -15.72
C GLU A 340 -6.89 11.62 -14.22
N ASN A 341 -6.98 10.59 -13.39
CA ASN A 341 -7.18 10.70 -11.96
C ASN A 341 -6.22 9.80 -11.17
N LEU A 342 -5.77 10.33 -10.02
CA LEU A 342 -5.13 9.58 -8.96
C LEU A 342 -5.97 9.75 -7.70
N LEU A 343 -6.51 8.64 -7.18
CA LEU A 343 -7.29 8.60 -5.95
C LEU A 343 -6.45 7.97 -4.84
N ILE A 344 -6.25 8.68 -3.74
CA ILE A 344 -5.52 8.21 -2.56
C ILE A 344 -6.51 7.97 -1.43
N ALA A 345 -6.48 6.77 -0.86
CA ALA A 345 -7.28 6.35 0.28
C ALA A 345 -6.41 6.26 1.53
N SER A 346 -6.88 6.87 2.63
CA SER A 346 -6.17 6.93 3.91
C SER A 346 -7.09 6.55 5.05
N PRO A 347 -6.88 5.40 5.70
CA PRO A 347 -7.69 4.99 6.83
C PRO A 347 -7.45 5.90 8.04
N GLN A 348 -8.50 6.17 8.78
CA GLN A 348 -8.49 6.95 10.01
C GLN A 348 -9.41 6.36 11.05
N THR A 349 -8.93 6.21 12.29
CA THR A 349 -9.78 5.86 13.43
C THR A 349 -10.46 7.13 13.97
N VAL A 350 -11.77 7.05 14.14
CA VAL A 350 -12.61 8.14 14.65
C VAL A 350 -13.28 7.68 15.93
N LYS A 351 -13.15 8.47 17.01
CA LYS A 351 -13.86 8.24 18.26
C LYS A 351 -15.21 8.93 18.23
N LEU A 352 -16.28 8.17 18.40
CA LEU A 352 -17.65 8.67 18.43
C LEU A 352 -18.01 9.20 19.83
N GLU A 353 -19.05 10.04 19.90
CA GLU A 353 -19.55 10.64 21.18
C GLU A 353 -20.00 9.59 22.21
N ASN A 354 -20.45 8.43 21.76
CA ASN A 354 -20.85 7.30 22.60
C ASN A 354 -19.69 6.45 23.12
N GLY A 355 -18.44 6.85 22.86
CA GLY A 355 -17.22 6.15 23.25
C GLY A 355 -16.78 5.01 22.31
N TRP A 356 -17.55 4.74 21.24
CA TRP A 356 -17.17 3.78 20.22
C TRP A 356 -16.09 4.35 19.32
N ASN A 357 -15.12 3.50 18.94
CA ASN A 357 -14.22 3.79 17.84
C ASN A 357 -14.76 3.16 16.55
N THR A 358 -14.68 3.91 15.49
CA THR A 358 -14.97 3.44 14.14
C THR A 358 -13.86 3.89 13.20
N GLN A 359 -13.85 3.36 12.00
CA GLN A 359 -12.89 3.73 10.97
C GLN A 359 -13.60 4.44 9.82
N ARG A 360 -12.89 5.36 9.20
CA ARG A 360 -13.27 5.96 7.93
C ARG A 360 -12.06 6.01 7.01
N THR A 361 -12.30 6.04 5.72
CA THR A 361 -11.27 6.29 4.71
C THR A 361 -11.41 7.71 4.21
N ASN A 362 -10.39 8.53 4.43
CA ASN A 362 -10.26 9.83 3.78
C ASN A 362 -9.79 9.61 2.34
N LEU A 363 -10.43 10.29 1.41
CA LEU A 363 -10.15 10.21 -0.03
C LEU A 363 -9.61 11.54 -0.53
N LEU A 364 -8.57 11.49 -1.36
CA LEU A 364 -7.99 12.64 -2.05
C LEU A 364 -7.93 12.31 -3.54
N ARG A 365 -8.56 13.11 -4.37
CA ARG A 365 -8.49 13.01 -5.83
C ARG A 365 -7.53 14.07 -6.37
N PHE A 366 -6.52 13.61 -7.09
CA PHE A 366 -5.67 14.47 -7.90
C PHE A 366 -6.03 14.27 -9.36
N SER A 367 -6.15 15.38 -10.09
CA SER A 367 -6.21 15.33 -11.53
C SER A 367 -4.81 15.18 -12.11
N LEU A 368 -4.67 14.29 -13.10
CA LEU A 368 -3.46 14.05 -13.86
C LEU A 368 -3.66 14.63 -15.26
N LYS A 369 -2.87 15.63 -15.62
CA LYS A 369 -3.01 16.27 -16.92
C LYS A 369 -1.64 16.69 -17.46
N GLU A 370 -1.19 16.05 -18.54
CA GLU A 370 0.06 16.39 -19.22
C GLU A 370 1.26 16.51 -18.28
N GLY A 371 1.38 15.59 -17.30
CA GLY A 371 2.44 15.59 -16.29
C GLY A 371 2.19 16.56 -15.12
N ALA A 372 1.10 17.31 -15.09
CA ALA A 372 0.69 18.08 -13.92
C ALA A 372 -0.08 17.20 -12.93
N VAL A 373 0.14 17.46 -11.63
CA VAL A 373 -0.58 16.83 -10.52
C VAL A 373 -1.22 17.93 -9.69
N GLU A 374 -2.57 17.97 -9.66
CA GLU A 374 -3.29 19.00 -8.89
C GLU A 374 -4.37 18.38 -8.03
N LEU A 375 -4.43 18.76 -6.74
CA LEU A 375 -5.50 18.31 -5.86
C LEU A 375 -6.85 18.87 -6.34
N ALA A 376 -7.73 17.97 -6.80
CA ALA A 376 -9.01 18.32 -7.37
C ALA A 376 -10.16 18.22 -6.35
N ALA A 377 -10.15 17.18 -5.50
CA ALA A 377 -11.21 16.96 -4.51
C ALA A 377 -10.71 16.25 -3.26
N SER A 378 -11.45 16.39 -2.17
CA SER A 378 -11.28 15.61 -0.94
C SER A 378 -12.64 15.23 -0.35
N GLY A 379 -12.74 14.00 0.13
CA GLY A 379 -13.95 13.44 0.72
C GLY A 379 -13.63 12.36 1.75
N PHE A 380 -14.62 11.65 2.20
CA PHE A 380 -14.44 10.47 3.04
C PHE A 380 -15.62 9.50 2.92
N VAL A 381 -15.36 8.22 3.19
CA VAL A 381 -16.36 7.18 3.34
C VAL A 381 -16.14 6.41 4.64
N PRO A 382 -17.18 5.84 5.27
CA PRO A 382 -17.03 4.95 6.43
C PRO A 382 -16.24 3.68 6.06
N GLY A 383 -15.46 3.14 7.03
CA GLY A 383 -14.68 1.92 6.89
C GLY A 383 -13.30 2.12 6.26
N THR A 384 -12.63 1.01 5.96
CA THR A 384 -11.29 0.97 5.34
C THR A 384 -11.34 0.17 4.05
N THR A 385 -10.64 0.65 3.04
CA THR A 385 -10.40 -0.08 1.80
C THR A 385 -9.44 -1.24 2.05
N LEU A 386 -9.63 -2.37 1.37
CA LEU A 386 -8.69 -3.48 1.42
C LEU A 386 -7.38 -3.11 0.72
N ASN A 387 -7.46 -2.75 -0.55
CA ASN A 387 -6.33 -2.45 -1.43
C ASN A 387 -6.79 -1.52 -2.58
N GLN A 388 -5.97 -1.38 -3.61
CA GLN A 388 -6.25 -0.54 -4.78
C GLN A 388 -7.53 -0.94 -5.53
N PHE A 389 -7.90 -2.24 -5.57
CA PHE A 389 -9.09 -2.74 -6.29
C PHE A 389 -10.40 -2.47 -5.58
N SER A 390 -10.31 -2.10 -4.30
CA SER A 390 -11.46 -1.54 -3.59
C SER A 390 -11.90 -0.20 -4.16
N MET A 391 -11.15 0.35 -5.11
CA MET A 391 -11.40 1.65 -5.72
C MET A 391 -11.38 1.54 -7.24
N ASP A 392 -12.25 2.31 -7.87
CA ASP A 392 -12.36 2.38 -9.33
C ASP A 392 -13.03 3.70 -9.76
N GLU A 393 -12.94 4.03 -11.04
CA GLU A 393 -13.70 5.10 -11.67
C GLU A 393 -14.29 4.58 -12.98
N TYR A 394 -15.57 4.82 -13.18
CA TYR A 394 -16.28 4.47 -14.39
C TYR A 394 -17.24 5.59 -14.80
N GLN A 395 -17.00 6.16 -15.97
CA GLN A 395 -17.81 7.24 -16.56
C GLN A 395 -17.99 8.45 -15.63
N GLY A 396 -16.91 8.88 -14.96
CA GLY A 396 -16.92 10.03 -14.06
C GLY A 396 -17.42 9.72 -12.64
N VAL A 397 -17.79 8.49 -12.35
CA VAL A 397 -18.26 8.04 -11.03
C VAL A 397 -17.17 7.23 -10.34
N PHE A 398 -16.69 7.70 -9.19
CA PHE A 398 -15.78 6.94 -8.34
C PHE A 398 -16.55 5.92 -7.52
N ARG A 399 -16.00 4.71 -7.40
CA ARG A 399 -16.58 3.58 -6.69
C ARG A 399 -15.60 3.11 -5.63
N VAL A 400 -16.08 2.96 -4.39
CA VAL A 400 -15.22 2.59 -3.25
C VAL A 400 -15.90 1.53 -2.41
N VAL A 401 -15.21 0.41 -2.18
CA VAL A 401 -15.65 -0.67 -1.29
C VAL A 401 -14.83 -0.63 0.00
N THR A 402 -15.51 -0.74 1.13
CA THR A 402 -14.88 -0.69 2.45
C THR A 402 -15.40 -1.78 3.37
N THR A 403 -14.57 -2.17 4.35
CA THR A 403 -15.01 -2.88 5.55
C THR A 403 -15.04 -1.89 6.72
N VAL A 404 -16.18 -1.78 7.39
CA VAL A 404 -16.35 -0.98 8.59
C VAL A 404 -16.08 -1.85 9.80
N TYR A 405 -15.05 -1.49 10.56
CA TYR A 405 -14.76 -2.07 11.86
C TYR A 405 -15.18 -1.09 12.94
N GLY A 406 -15.68 -1.61 14.04
CA GLY A 406 -16.03 -0.81 15.19
C GLY A 406 -15.82 -1.55 16.50
N GLY A 407 -15.88 -0.85 17.61
CA GLY A 407 -15.74 -1.43 18.94
C GLY A 407 -15.75 -0.37 20.03
N THR A 408 -15.73 -0.81 21.27
CA THR A 408 -15.66 0.07 22.45
C THR A 408 -14.31 -0.02 23.11
N GLU A 409 -13.74 1.15 23.48
CA GLU A 409 -12.65 1.24 24.42
C GLU A 409 -13.20 1.50 25.83
N THR A 410 -12.78 0.66 26.77
CA THR A 410 -13.04 0.86 28.19
C THR A 410 -11.71 1.04 28.90
N GLU A 411 -11.62 2.05 29.76
CA GLU A 411 -10.44 2.29 30.61
C GLU A 411 -10.80 1.94 32.05
N GLU A 412 -10.20 0.89 32.59
CA GLU A 412 -10.36 0.45 33.97
C GLU A 412 -8.97 0.35 34.61
N ASP A 413 -8.74 1.04 35.72
CA ASP A 413 -7.48 1.06 36.46
C ASP A 413 -6.22 1.41 35.60
N GLY A 414 -6.36 2.28 34.60
CA GLY A 414 -5.28 2.68 33.70
C GLY A 414 -4.95 1.64 32.63
N VAL A 415 -5.76 0.61 32.48
CA VAL A 415 -5.68 -0.39 31.40
C VAL A 415 -6.80 -0.13 30.41
N THR A 416 -6.43 0.12 29.15
CA THR A 416 -7.40 0.27 28.06
C THR A 416 -7.70 -1.11 27.48
N ALA A 417 -8.96 -1.55 27.60
CA ALA A 417 -9.47 -2.74 26.96
C ALA A 417 -10.30 -2.35 25.72
N TYR A 418 -10.04 -3.00 24.60
CA TYR A 418 -10.82 -2.85 23.36
C TYR A 418 -11.72 -4.06 23.17
N THR A 419 -13.03 -3.80 23.04
CA THR A 419 -14.02 -4.83 22.70
C THR A 419 -14.43 -4.60 21.24
N PRO A 420 -14.08 -5.50 20.30
CA PRO A 420 -14.45 -5.36 18.91
C PRO A 420 -15.97 -5.50 18.74
N GLY A 421 -16.55 -4.67 17.87
CA GLY A 421 -17.90 -4.81 17.36
C GLY A 421 -17.96 -5.72 16.13
N GLU A 422 -19.15 -5.97 15.64
CA GLU A 422 -19.38 -6.72 14.41
C GLU A 422 -18.92 -5.86 13.20
N SER A 423 -18.14 -6.47 12.29
CA SER A 423 -17.74 -5.83 11.02
C SER A 423 -18.91 -5.82 10.03
N THR A 424 -18.90 -4.89 9.09
CA THR A 424 -19.83 -4.88 7.96
C THR A 424 -19.14 -4.27 6.74
N ASN A 425 -19.61 -4.62 5.54
CA ASN A 425 -19.03 -4.13 4.31
C ASN A 425 -19.97 -3.15 3.62
N CYS A 426 -19.38 -2.18 2.92
CA CYS A 426 -20.11 -1.10 2.27
C CYS A 426 -19.52 -0.82 0.90
N LEU A 427 -20.37 -0.38 -0.03
CA LEU A 427 -19.98 0.16 -1.33
C LEU A 427 -20.55 1.57 -1.45
N TYR A 428 -19.72 2.50 -1.90
CA TYR A 428 -20.06 3.90 -2.13
C TYR A 428 -19.78 4.27 -3.58
N THR A 429 -20.68 5.05 -4.16
CA THR A 429 -20.48 5.76 -5.42
C THR A 429 -20.34 7.24 -5.12
N LEU A 430 -19.40 7.93 -5.77
CA LEU A 430 -19.09 9.33 -5.51
C LEU A 430 -18.96 10.10 -6.82
N ASP A 431 -19.29 11.39 -6.77
CA ASP A 431 -19.07 12.32 -7.90
C ASP A 431 -17.59 12.76 -7.99
N GLU A 432 -17.30 13.62 -8.96
CA GLU A 432 -15.95 14.17 -9.16
C GLU A 432 -15.46 15.04 -7.99
N GLU A 433 -16.33 15.58 -7.16
CA GLU A 433 -16.00 16.29 -5.94
C GLU A 433 -15.89 15.35 -4.71
N LEU A 434 -15.94 14.03 -4.94
CA LEU A 434 -15.92 12.98 -3.92
C LEU A 434 -17.08 13.08 -2.91
N LYS A 435 -18.24 13.57 -3.35
CA LYS A 435 -19.48 13.51 -2.58
C LYS A 435 -20.21 12.21 -2.89
N VAL A 436 -20.72 11.56 -1.85
CA VAL A 436 -21.46 10.31 -2.01
C VAL A 436 -22.75 10.57 -2.79
N LEU A 437 -22.90 9.88 -3.92
CA LEU A 437 -24.10 9.83 -4.74
C LEU A 437 -25.06 8.72 -4.22
N GLY A 438 -24.54 7.52 -4.09
CA GLY A 438 -25.26 6.35 -3.63
C GLY A 438 -24.43 5.49 -2.68
N ARG A 439 -25.10 4.57 -2.00
CA ARG A 439 -24.45 3.66 -1.04
C ARG A 439 -25.20 2.35 -0.92
N LEU A 440 -24.45 1.30 -0.69
CA LEU A 440 -24.93 -0.02 -0.33
C LEU A 440 -24.20 -0.43 0.94
N GLU A 441 -24.93 -0.50 2.05
CA GLU A 441 -24.38 -0.72 3.39
C GLU A 441 -24.88 -2.04 3.98
N ASN A 442 -24.24 -2.52 5.05
CA ASN A 442 -24.58 -3.75 5.76
C ASN A 442 -24.49 -5.03 4.90
N LEU A 443 -23.52 -5.08 3.99
CA LEU A 443 -23.21 -6.30 3.27
C LEU A 443 -22.48 -7.28 4.19
N ALA A 444 -22.93 -8.53 4.24
CA ALA A 444 -22.31 -9.64 4.97
C ALA A 444 -21.84 -9.25 6.40
N PRO A 445 -22.75 -8.95 7.35
CA PRO A 445 -22.36 -8.62 8.73
C PRO A 445 -21.51 -9.71 9.37
N GLY A 446 -20.45 -9.33 10.09
CA GLY A 446 -19.46 -10.23 10.70
C GLY A 446 -18.37 -10.72 9.76
N GLU A 447 -18.40 -10.33 8.49
CA GLU A 447 -17.40 -10.66 7.48
C GLU A 447 -16.54 -9.43 7.11
N ARG A 448 -15.48 -9.64 6.34
CA ARG A 448 -14.67 -8.58 5.74
C ARG A 448 -14.50 -8.82 4.25
N VAL A 449 -14.20 -7.77 3.51
CA VAL A 449 -13.83 -7.86 2.09
C VAL A 449 -12.49 -8.58 1.94
N TYR A 450 -12.42 -9.50 0.97
CA TYR A 450 -11.22 -10.24 0.57
C TYR A 450 -10.79 -9.93 -0.85
N SER A 451 -11.72 -9.70 -1.75
CA SER A 451 -11.41 -9.15 -3.07
C SER A 451 -12.56 -8.34 -3.64
N VAL A 452 -12.22 -7.43 -4.53
CA VAL A 452 -13.16 -6.59 -5.26
C VAL A 452 -12.73 -6.55 -6.72
N ARG A 453 -13.69 -6.64 -7.63
CA ARG A 453 -13.46 -6.40 -9.04
C ARG A 453 -14.61 -5.59 -9.62
N PHE A 454 -14.28 -4.49 -10.24
CA PHE A 454 -15.23 -3.74 -11.05
C PHE A 454 -15.06 -4.13 -12.52
N ASP A 455 -16.16 -4.40 -13.19
CA ASP A 455 -16.21 -4.74 -14.61
C ASP A 455 -17.37 -3.97 -15.25
N GLY A 456 -17.04 -2.87 -15.92
CA GLY A 456 -18.02 -1.95 -16.46
C GLY A 456 -19.02 -1.49 -15.37
N PRO A 457 -20.35 -1.66 -15.58
CA PRO A 457 -21.37 -1.23 -14.62
C PRO A 457 -21.60 -2.20 -13.46
N ILE A 458 -20.85 -3.30 -13.37
CA ILE A 458 -21.02 -4.32 -12.33
C ILE A 458 -19.81 -4.31 -11.38
N GLY A 459 -20.07 -4.46 -10.08
CA GLY A 459 -19.06 -4.71 -9.07
C GLY A 459 -19.17 -6.14 -8.53
N TYR A 460 -18.06 -6.88 -8.48
CA TYR A 460 -17.97 -8.19 -7.86
C TYR A 460 -17.19 -8.08 -6.56
N LEU A 461 -17.78 -8.54 -5.45
CA LEU A 461 -17.21 -8.43 -4.10
C LEU A 461 -17.19 -9.81 -3.46
N VAL A 462 -16.04 -10.24 -2.97
CA VAL A 462 -15.90 -11.43 -2.13
C VAL A 462 -15.72 -10.99 -0.69
N THR A 463 -16.55 -11.55 0.21
CA THR A 463 -16.39 -11.39 1.65
C THR A 463 -16.20 -12.74 2.29
N PHE A 464 -15.57 -12.85 3.47
CA PHE A 464 -15.31 -14.13 4.11
C PHE A 464 -15.34 -14.09 5.63
N ARG A 465 -15.88 -15.20 6.19
CA ARG A 465 -15.68 -15.63 7.57
C ARG A 465 -15.56 -17.14 7.71
N GLN A 466 -16.40 -17.92 7.06
CA GLN A 466 -16.40 -19.39 7.05
C GLN A 466 -16.89 -19.97 5.71
N VAL A 467 -17.79 -19.28 5.02
CA VAL A 467 -18.31 -19.61 3.70
C VAL A 467 -18.49 -18.30 2.95
N ASP A 468 -17.92 -18.17 1.76
CA ASP A 468 -17.88 -16.90 1.03
C ASP A 468 -19.13 -16.62 0.23
N PRO A 469 -19.74 -15.46 0.40
CA PRO A 469 -20.56 -14.89 -0.65
C PRO A 469 -19.70 -14.09 -1.64
N LEU A 470 -19.83 -14.42 -2.93
CA LEU A 470 -19.55 -13.52 -4.04
C LEU A 470 -20.81 -12.72 -4.34
N PHE A 471 -20.76 -11.42 -4.20
CA PHE A 471 -21.84 -10.51 -4.56
C PHE A 471 -21.61 -9.95 -5.96
N ALA A 472 -22.64 -9.94 -6.79
CA ALA A 472 -22.73 -9.11 -7.99
C ALA A 472 -23.59 -7.88 -7.66
N VAL A 473 -23.05 -6.69 -7.89
CA VAL A 473 -23.69 -5.40 -7.55
C VAL A 473 -23.87 -4.58 -8.82
N ASP A 474 -25.11 -4.17 -9.08
CA ASP A 474 -25.48 -3.24 -10.14
C ASP A 474 -25.11 -1.80 -9.74
N LEU A 475 -24.28 -1.17 -10.58
CA LEU A 475 -23.79 0.20 -10.44
C LEU A 475 -24.22 1.07 -11.65
N THR A 476 -25.15 0.58 -12.47
CA THR A 476 -25.68 1.31 -13.64
C THR A 476 -26.30 2.64 -13.24
N ASP A 477 -27.05 2.65 -12.12
CA ASP A 477 -27.54 3.86 -11.49
C ASP A 477 -26.68 4.18 -10.26
N PRO A 478 -25.77 5.18 -10.34
CA PRO A 478 -24.87 5.48 -9.25
C PRO A 478 -25.59 5.99 -7.98
N GLU A 479 -26.83 6.51 -8.07
CA GLU A 479 -27.58 6.92 -6.89
C GLU A 479 -28.24 5.75 -6.16
N SER A 480 -28.37 4.59 -6.81
CA SER A 480 -29.09 3.43 -6.31
C SER A 480 -28.38 2.10 -6.52
N PRO A 481 -27.13 1.93 -6.01
CA PRO A 481 -26.39 0.66 -6.11
C PRO A 481 -27.18 -0.45 -5.39
N ARG A 482 -27.23 -1.65 -6.02
CA ARG A 482 -28.02 -2.78 -5.47
C ARG A 482 -27.36 -4.12 -5.77
N VAL A 483 -27.54 -5.08 -4.85
CA VAL A 483 -27.16 -6.47 -5.07
C VAL A 483 -28.06 -7.10 -6.11
N LEU A 484 -27.48 -7.71 -7.14
CA LEU A 484 -28.16 -8.49 -8.16
C LEU A 484 -28.24 -9.96 -7.76
N SER A 485 -27.14 -10.53 -7.34
CA SER A 485 -27.04 -11.93 -6.89
C SER A 485 -26.00 -12.11 -5.80
N THR A 486 -26.11 -13.24 -5.12
CA THR A 486 -25.17 -13.66 -4.07
C THR A 486 -24.90 -15.15 -4.23
N LEU A 487 -23.69 -15.51 -4.56
CA LEU A 487 -23.22 -16.89 -4.68
C LEU A 487 -22.42 -17.26 -3.43
N LYS A 488 -22.81 -18.34 -2.74
CA LYS A 488 -22.05 -18.87 -1.60
C LYS A 488 -21.26 -20.10 -1.99
N ILE A 489 -19.96 -20.08 -1.77
CA ILE A 489 -19.02 -21.18 -2.12
C ILE A 489 -18.10 -21.45 -0.93
N PRO A 490 -17.55 -22.68 -0.78
CA PRO A 490 -16.50 -22.95 0.20
C PRO A 490 -15.16 -22.34 -0.22
N GLY A 491 -14.45 -21.72 0.72
CA GLY A 491 -13.20 -21.02 0.48
C GLY A 491 -13.41 -19.61 -0.08
N PHE A 492 -12.37 -18.92 -0.51
CA PHE A 492 -12.44 -17.54 -0.98
C PHE A 492 -11.49 -17.26 -2.14
N SER A 493 -11.76 -16.19 -2.88
CA SER A 493 -10.87 -15.66 -3.88
C SER A 493 -10.18 -14.42 -3.32
N ASP A 494 -8.84 -14.44 -3.28
CA ASP A 494 -8.01 -13.27 -2.97
C ASP A 494 -7.94 -12.34 -4.19
N TYR A 495 -8.09 -12.91 -5.39
CA TYR A 495 -7.95 -12.26 -6.66
C TYR A 495 -9.08 -12.62 -7.63
N LEU A 496 -9.62 -11.62 -8.31
CA LEU A 496 -10.65 -11.75 -9.36
C LEU A 496 -10.17 -11.08 -10.65
N HIS A 497 -10.37 -11.77 -11.80
CA HIS A 497 -9.91 -11.30 -13.12
C HIS A 497 -10.95 -11.59 -14.22
N PRO A 498 -11.46 -10.59 -14.95
CA PRO A 498 -12.26 -10.84 -16.14
C PRO A 498 -11.45 -11.67 -17.15
N TYR A 499 -11.93 -12.88 -17.45
CA TYR A 499 -11.17 -13.82 -18.29
C TYR A 499 -11.60 -13.76 -19.76
N GLN A 500 -12.90 -13.80 -19.98
CA GLN A 500 -13.58 -13.64 -21.28
C GLN A 500 -14.96 -13.05 -21.03
N ASP A 501 -15.68 -12.68 -22.10
CA ASP A 501 -17.05 -12.20 -21.97
C ASP A 501 -17.91 -13.20 -21.16
N GLY A 502 -18.46 -12.73 -20.06
CA GLY A 502 -19.28 -13.52 -19.14
C GLY A 502 -18.52 -14.52 -18.27
N LEU A 503 -17.18 -14.50 -18.23
CA LEU A 503 -16.35 -15.35 -17.38
C LEU A 503 -15.43 -14.52 -16.47
N LEU A 504 -15.50 -14.79 -15.17
CA LEU A 504 -14.65 -14.19 -14.15
C LEU A 504 -13.77 -15.29 -13.54
N PHE A 505 -12.46 -15.13 -13.65
CA PHE A 505 -11.48 -16.01 -13.01
C PHE A 505 -11.27 -15.59 -11.56
N GLY A 506 -11.20 -16.56 -10.66
CA GLY A 506 -10.87 -16.38 -9.24
C GLY A 506 -9.66 -17.20 -8.85
N PHE A 507 -8.76 -16.61 -8.07
CA PHE A 507 -7.62 -17.26 -7.44
C PHE A 507 -7.67 -17.02 -5.93
N GLY A 508 -7.49 -18.06 -5.12
CA GLY A 508 -7.58 -17.90 -3.67
C GLY A 508 -7.41 -19.21 -2.92
N GLN A 509 -8.12 -19.36 -1.82
CA GLN A 509 -7.99 -20.50 -0.91
C GLN A 509 -9.22 -21.41 -0.98
N SER A 510 -8.97 -22.71 -1.07
CA SER A 510 -9.97 -23.73 -0.76
C SER A 510 -10.19 -23.78 0.75
N ALA A 511 -11.40 -24.06 1.18
CA ALA A 511 -11.69 -24.31 2.60
C ALA A 511 -12.66 -25.49 2.75
N ASP A 512 -12.52 -26.20 3.86
CA ASP A 512 -13.45 -27.23 4.27
C ASP A 512 -14.83 -26.61 4.55
N PRO A 513 -15.90 -27.08 3.93
CA PRO A 513 -17.23 -26.45 4.03
C PRO A 513 -17.87 -26.54 5.42
N GLU A 514 -17.42 -27.48 6.29
CA GLU A 514 -17.96 -27.67 7.62
C GLU A 514 -17.18 -26.88 8.68
N THR A 515 -15.87 -26.78 8.54
CA THR A 515 -14.99 -26.16 9.53
C THR A 515 -14.51 -24.76 9.14
N GLY A 516 -14.55 -24.41 7.84
CA GLY A 516 -13.99 -23.17 7.31
C GLY A 516 -12.44 -23.11 7.33
N ILE A 517 -11.77 -24.24 7.61
CA ILE A 517 -10.31 -24.32 7.63
C ILE A 517 -9.80 -24.34 6.19
N THR A 518 -8.84 -23.46 5.86
CA THR A 518 -8.22 -23.40 4.54
C THR A 518 -7.37 -24.65 4.26
N GLU A 519 -7.48 -25.17 3.03
CA GLU A 519 -6.85 -26.44 2.60
C GLU A 519 -5.78 -26.24 1.52
N GLY A 520 -5.57 -25.03 1.06
CA GLY A 520 -4.59 -24.68 0.03
C GLY A 520 -5.21 -23.85 -1.10
N LEU A 521 -4.38 -23.49 -2.07
CA LEU A 521 -4.79 -22.66 -3.21
C LEU A 521 -5.84 -23.36 -4.06
N LYS A 522 -6.73 -22.54 -4.68
CA LYS A 522 -7.70 -22.98 -5.67
C LYS A 522 -7.80 -22.00 -6.84
N LEU A 523 -8.18 -22.54 -8.00
CA LEU A 523 -8.67 -21.78 -9.14
C LEU A 523 -10.19 -21.92 -9.20
N SER A 524 -10.88 -20.83 -9.49
CA SER A 524 -12.33 -20.80 -9.73
C SER A 524 -12.62 -20.09 -11.04
N MET A 525 -13.62 -20.56 -11.77
CA MET A 525 -14.19 -19.85 -12.92
C MET A 525 -15.67 -19.62 -12.65
N PHE A 526 -16.07 -18.37 -12.60
CA PHE A 526 -17.44 -17.96 -12.40
C PHE A 526 -18.09 -17.63 -13.74
N ASP A 527 -19.32 -18.09 -13.92
CA ASP A 527 -20.21 -17.62 -14.99
C ASP A 527 -20.89 -16.36 -14.50
N VAL A 528 -20.57 -15.25 -15.13
CA VAL A 528 -21.10 -13.91 -14.82
C VAL A 528 -21.84 -13.31 -16.03
N SER A 529 -22.16 -14.15 -17.03
CA SER A 529 -22.91 -13.74 -18.23
C SER A 529 -24.28 -13.15 -17.90
N ASP A 530 -24.91 -13.64 -16.82
CA ASP A 530 -26.07 -13.02 -16.20
C ASP A 530 -25.72 -12.62 -14.75
N PRO A 531 -25.43 -11.34 -14.47
CA PRO A 531 -25.09 -10.90 -13.12
C PRO A 531 -26.20 -11.12 -12.08
N THR A 532 -27.44 -11.44 -12.50
CA THR A 532 -28.53 -11.78 -11.59
C THR A 532 -28.54 -13.25 -11.16
N ASP A 533 -27.74 -14.11 -11.82
CA ASP A 533 -27.62 -15.55 -11.55
C ASP A 533 -26.16 -16.04 -11.69
N VAL A 534 -25.26 -15.42 -10.93
CA VAL A 534 -23.83 -15.78 -10.90
C VAL A 534 -23.63 -17.19 -10.33
N SER A 535 -22.81 -18.00 -10.98
CA SER A 535 -22.50 -19.37 -10.54
C SER A 535 -21.02 -19.71 -10.64
N GLU A 536 -20.51 -20.60 -9.77
CA GLU A 536 -19.17 -21.17 -9.91
C GLU A 536 -19.24 -22.33 -10.92
N LYS A 537 -18.75 -22.09 -12.14
CA LYS A 537 -18.82 -23.03 -13.27
C LYS A 537 -17.83 -24.18 -13.09
N HIS A 538 -16.62 -23.87 -12.68
CA HIS A 538 -15.57 -24.85 -12.42
C HIS A 538 -14.65 -24.38 -11.29
N THR A 539 -14.15 -25.33 -10.51
CA THR A 539 -13.13 -25.10 -9.49
C THR A 539 -12.05 -26.19 -9.58
N LEU A 540 -10.82 -25.83 -9.23
CA LEU A 540 -9.68 -26.74 -9.17
C LEU A 540 -8.86 -26.47 -7.92
N PRO A 541 -8.98 -27.28 -6.85
CA PRO A 541 -8.04 -27.26 -5.73
C PRO A 541 -6.63 -27.64 -6.17
N LEU A 542 -5.61 -26.90 -5.74
CA LEU A 542 -4.23 -27.07 -6.20
C LEU A 542 -3.37 -27.90 -5.24
N GLY A 543 -3.80 -28.02 -3.97
CA GLY A 543 -3.16 -28.88 -2.97
C GLY A 543 -1.82 -28.37 -2.41
N TYR A 544 -1.45 -27.11 -2.63
CA TYR A 544 -0.30 -26.42 -2.05
C TYR A 544 -0.70 -25.04 -1.52
N GLY A 545 0.10 -24.46 -0.64
CA GLY A 545 -0.33 -23.38 0.23
C GLY A 545 0.14 -21.98 -0.14
N TRP A 546 1.11 -21.83 -1.08
CA TRP A 546 1.71 -20.52 -1.34
C TRP A 546 1.93 -20.23 -2.84
N SER A 547 1.69 -18.97 -3.21
CA SER A 547 2.08 -18.37 -4.48
C SER A 547 2.27 -16.87 -4.27
N GLU A 548 3.26 -16.25 -4.93
CA GLU A 548 3.37 -14.79 -5.00
C GLU A 548 2.09 -14.16 -5.55
N ALA A 549 1.41 -14.83 -6.46
CA ALA A 549 0.16 -14.38 -7.05
C ALA A 549 -1.01 -14.19 -6.05
N SER A 550 -0.91 -14.70 -4.81
CA SER A 550 -1.90 -14.45 -3.76
C SER A 550 -1.89 -13.01 -3.24
N TYR A 551 -0.78 -12.27 -3.45
CA TYR A 551 -0.62 -10.91 -2.97
C TYR A 551 0.05 -9.96 -3.98
N ASN A 552 0.53 -10.46 -5.12
CA ASN A 552 1.12 -9.68 -6.20
C ASN A 552 0.56 -10.13 -7.55
N HIS A 553 -0.34 -9.35 -8.09
CA HIS A 553 -1.01 -9.65 -9.36
C HIS A 553 -0.06 -9.67 -10.56
N LYS A 554 1.03 -8.91 -10.51
CA LYS A 554 2.04 -8.88 -11.58
C LYS A 554 2.74 -10.23 -11.74
N ALA A 555 2.60 -11.13 -10.75
CA ALA A 555 3.07 -12.51 -10.84
C ALA A 555 2.20 -13.40 -11.75
N PHE A 556 0.97 -12.97 -12.09
CA PHE A 556 0.14 -13.66 -13.05
C PHE A 556 0.51 -13.34 -14.49
N LEU A 557 0.50 -14.38 -15.31
CA LEU A 557 0.34 -14.26 -16.74
C LEU A 557 -1.04 -14.83 -17.11
N ILE A 558 -1.97 -13.97 -17.48
CA ILE A 558 -3.31 -14.38 -17.91
C ILE A 558 -3.53 -13.95 -19.37
N SER A 559 -3.83 -14.90 -20.23
CA SER A 559 -4.18 -14.66 -21.63
C SER A 559 -5.28 -15.64 -22.05
N ALA A 560 -6.50 -15.14 -22.11
CA ALA A 560 -7.63 -15.94 -22.58
C ALA A 560 -7.48 -16.34 -24.03
N GLU A 561 -6.93 -15.46 -24.89
CA GLU A 561 -6.69 -15.73 -26.31
C GLU A 561 -5.76 -16.93 -26.52
N ARG A 562 -4.69 -17.03 -25.72
CA ARG A 562 -3.71 -18.12 -25.79
C ARG A 562 -4.03 -19.26 -24.81
N ASN A 563 -5.12 -19.12 -24.08
CA ASN A 563 -5.56 -20.07 -23.06
C ASN A 563 -4.47 -20.36 -22.01
N LEU A 564 -3.93 -19.29 -21.43
CA LEU A 564 -2.85 -19.33 -20.45
C LEU A 564 -3.32 -18.69 -19.14
N ILE A 565 -3.09 -19.39 -18.04
CA ILE A 565 -3.16 -18.90 -16.68
C ILE A 565 -1.89 -19.39 -16.01
N GLY A 566 -0.86 -18.55 -15.93
CA GLY A 566 0.46 -18.87 -15.41
C GLY A 566 0.78 -18.10 -14.14
N PHE A 567 1.42 -18.75 -13.18
CA PHE A 567 1.87 -18.14 -11.91
C PHE A 567 2.93 -18.99 -11.21
N PRO A 568 3.85 -18.40 -10.43
CA PRO A 568 4.83 -19.11 -9.63
C PRO A 568 4.19 -19.75 -8.39
N THR A 569 4.72 -20.90 -7.97
CA THR A 569 4.38 -21.60 -6.73
C THR A 569 5.65 -22.11 -6.06
N ASP A 570 5.55 -22.60 -4.85
CA ASP A 570 6.66 -23.28 -4.15
C ASP A 570 7.13 -24.56 -4.85
N ALA A 571 6.36 -25.10 -5.79
CA ALA A 571 6.68 -26.34 -6.52
C ALA A 571 7.18 -26.09 -7.95
N GLY A 572 7.09 -24.85 -8.49
CA GLY A 572 7.45 -24.53 -9.87
C GLY A 572 6.59 -23.41 -10.45
N TYR A 573 6.90 -22.97 -11.67
CA TYR A 573 6.02 -22.12 -12.44
C TYR A 573 4.95 -22.96 -13.11
N ARG A 574 3.69 -22.75 -12.77
CA ARG A 574 2.58 -23.55 -13.28
C ARG A 574 1.77 -22.80 -14.29
N ILE A 575 1.37 -23.51 -15.33
CA ILE A 575 0.57 -22.98 -16.43
C ILE A 575 -0.67 -23.85 -16.59
N TYR A 576 -1.83 -23.24 -16.46
CA TYR A 576 -3.13 -23.88 -16.65
C TYR A 576 -3.78 -23.36 -17.93
N GLY A 577 -4.59 -24.21 -18.55
CA GLY A 577 -5.58 -23.84 -19.54
C GLY A 577 -6.98 -24.00 -18.96
N TYR A 578 -7.94 -23.36 -19.60
CA TYR A 578 -9.35 -23.46 -19.26
C TYR A 578 -10.17 -23.82 -20.49
N SER A 579 -11.19 -24.65 -20.34
CA SER A 579 -12.22 -24.85 -21.32
C SER A 579 -13.56 -25.07 -20.66
N GLU A 580 -14.63 -24.66 -21.32
CA GLU A 580 -15.99 -24.79 -20.77
C GLU A 580 -16.44 -26.24 -20.51
N VAL A 581 -15.88 -27.21 -21.26
CA VAL A 581 -16.25 -28.62 -21.12
C VAL A 581 -15.43 -29.33 -20.05
N ARG A 582 -14.14 -28.98 -19.91
CA ARG A 582 -13.18 -29.69 -19.05
C ARG A 582 -12.90 -28.97 -17.75
N GLY A 583 -13.17 -27.67 -17.67
CA GLY A 583 -12.70 -26.81 -16.61
C GLY A 583 -11.20 -26.50 -16.75
N PHE A 584 -10.55 -26.25 -15.64
CA PHE A 584 -9.09 -26.04 -15.56
C PHE A 584 -8.32 -27.33 -15.79
N TYR A 585 -7.18 -27.24 -16.48
CA TYR A 585 -6.25 -28.35 -16.65
C TYR A 585 -4.82 -27.84 -16.70
N LEU A 586 -3.92 -28.56 -16.05
CA LEU A 586 -2.49 -28.28 -16.08
C LEU A 586 -1.96 -28.47 -17.50
N ARG A 587 -1.33 -27.44 -18.06
CA ARG A 587 -0.60 -27.49 -19.34
C ARG A 587 0.86 -27.80 -19.13
N ALA A 588 1.49 -27.13 -18.13
CA ALA A 588 2.88 -27.35 -17.80
C ALA A 588 3.16 -27.06 -16.31
N GLU A 589 4.17 -27.73 -15.78
CA GLU A 589 4.85 -27.42 -14.54
C GLU A 589 6.33 -27.28 -14.89
N LEU A 590 6.84 -26.05 -14.83
CA LEU A 590 8.19 -25.72 -15.23
C LEU A 590 9.05 -25.59 -13.97
N PRO A 591 10.26 -26.17 -13.98
CA PRO A 591 11.16 -26.04 -12.85
C PRO A 591 11.56 -24.56 -12.68
N ILE A 592 11.74 -24.14 -11.42
CA ILE A 592 12.25 -22.83 -11.04
C ILE A 592 13.47 -22.99 -10.14
N GLY A 593 14.28 -21.93 -10.01
CA GLY A 593 15.40 -21.88 -9.08
C GLY A 593 14.99 -21.97 -7.61
N ALA A 594 15.95 -21.80 -6.73
CA ALA A 594 15.73 -21.94 -5.29
C ALA A 594 14.89 -20.80 -4.67
N ASP A 595 14.76 -19.68 -5.36
CA ASP A 595 13.97 -18.51 -4.91
C ASP A 595 12.64 -18.43 -5.69
N PRO A 596 11.52 -18.88 -5.11
CA PRO A 596 10.22 -18.82 -5.74
C PRO A 596 9.63 -17.41 -5.81
N TYR A 597 10.28 -16.45 -5.18
CA TYR A 597 9.91 -15.05 -5.22
C TYR A 597 10.53 -14.39 -6.44
N ARG A 598 9.86 -13.39 -7.01
CA ARG A 598 10.40 -12.58 -8.12
C ARG A 598 10.55 -13.33 -9.44
N ILE A 599 9.64 -14.25 -9.72
CA ILE A 599 9.58 -14.98 -10.98
C ILE A 599 8.47 -14.43 -11.85
N ARG A 600 8.72 -14.24 -13.16
CA ARG A 600 7.71 -13.85 -14.13
C ARG A 600 7.70 -14.80 -15.31
N GLY A 601 6.48 -15.23 -15.68
CA GLY A 601 6.25 -15.88 -16.97
C GLY A 601 5.80 -14.84 -17.98
N LEU A 602 6.29 -14.95 -19.20
CA LEU A 602 5.91 -14.10 -20.33
C LEU A 602 5.98 -14.89 -21.63
N TYR A 603 5.40 -14.36 -22.71
CA TYR A 603 5.58 -14.93 -24.04
C TYR A 603 5.95 -13.88 -25.08
N ILE A 604 6.73 -14.28 -26.08
CA ILE A 604 7.00 -13.52 -27.31
C ILE A 604 6.77 -14.48 -28.48
N GLY A 605 5.84 -14.14 -29.37
CA GLY A 605 5.45 -15.04 -30.46
C GLY A 605 4.97 -16.40 -29.96
N ASP A 606 5.62 -17.46 -30.38
CA ASP A 606 5.31 -18.84 -30.01
C ASP A 606 6.28 -19.41 -28.95
N THR A 607 7.02 -18.54 -28.27
CA THR A 607 7.94 -18.92 -27.19
C THR A 607 7.45 -18.39 -25.86
N PHE A 608 7.41 -19.27 -24.87
CA PHE A 608 7.14 -18.95 -23.48
C PHE A 608 8.48 -18.80 -22.72
N TYR A 609 8.58 -17.80 -21.88
CA TYR A 609 9.77 -17.57 -21.08
C TYR A 609 9.43 -17.55 -19.60
N VAL A 610 10.34 -18.10 -18.79
CA VAL A 610 10.36 -17.92 -17.34
C VAL A 610 11.60 -17.11 -16.99
N ALA A 611 11.41 -15.93 -16.44
CA ALA A 611 12.48 -15.03 -16.02
C ALA A 611 12.65 -15.10 -14.51
N GLU A 612 13.88 -15.33 -14.07
CA GLU A 612 14.35 -15.35 -12.69
C GLU A 612 15.44 -14.31 -12.48
N SER A 613 15.84 -14.08 -11.24
CA SER A 613 16.88 -13.08 -10.93
C SER A 613 18.26 -13.38 -11.52
N ASP A 614 18.55 -14.64 -11.82
CA ASP A 614 19.86 -15.14 -12.27
C ASP A 614 19.81 -15.88 -13.62
N GLY A 615 18.62 -15.95 -14.27
CA GLY A 615 18.49 -16.66 -15.54
C GLY A 615 17.19 -16.41 -16.27
N LEU A 616 17.17 -16.85 -17.53
CA LEU A 616 16.00 -16.83 -18.39
C LEU A 616 15.91 -18.16 -19.11
N TYR A 617 14.75 -18.79 -19.05
CA TYR A 617 14.44 -20.08 -19.63
C TYR A 617 13.41 -19.90 -20.75
N ALA A 618 13.63 -20.52 -21.90
CA ALA A 618 12.75 -20.49 -23.05
C ALA A 618 12.11 -21.86 -23.30
N TYR A 619 10.81 -21.87 -23.58
CA TYR A 619 10.03 -23.06 -23.86
C TYR A 619 9.17 -22.84 -25.13
N SER A 620 8.92 -23.90 -25.87
CA SER A 620 7.88 -23.87 -26.91
C SER A 620 6.51 -23.63 -26.28
N LEU A 621 5.71 -22.72 -26.81
CA LEU A 621 4.37 -22.43 -26.28
C LEU A 621 3.37 -23.56 -26.57
N ASP A 622 3.65 -24.43 -27.56
CA ASP A 622 2.77 -25.53 -27.95
C ASP A 622 2.80 -26.69 -26.94
N ASP A 623 4.00 -27.11 -26.54
CA ASP A 623 4.21 -28.32 -25.72
C ASP A 623 5.05 -28.11 -24.49
N PHE A 624 5.50 -26.88 -24.25
CA PHE A 624 6.36 -26.45 -23.14
C PHE A 624 7.68 -27.25 -23.00
N GLN A 625 8.20 -27.74 -24.13
CA GLN A 625 9.56 -28.28 -24.16
C GLN A 625 10.56 -27.15 -24.12
N GLU A 626 11.61 -27.31 -23.28
CA GLU A 626 12.69 -26.34 -23.18
C GLU A 626 13.43 -26.22 -24.51
N THR A 627 13.62 -24.99 -24.99
CA THR A 627 14.27 -24.65 -26.24
C THR A 627 15.56 -23.88 -26.04
N GLY A 628 15.80 -23.32 -24.86
CA GLY A 628 17.03 -22.60 -24.53
C GLY A 628 17.05 -22.09 -23.09
N THR A 629 18.28 -21.85 -22.59
CA THR A 629 18.51 -21.29 -21.25
C THR A 629 19.71 -20.37 -21.29
N ILE A 630 19.66 -19.26 -20.59
CA ILE A 630 20.80 -18.36 -20.36
C ILE A 630 20.86 -17.98 -18.88
N PHE A 631 22.05 -18.04 -18.31
CA PHE A 631 22.33 -17.58 -16.94
C PHE A 631 23.08 -16.26 -16.95
N PHE A 632 22.84 -15.44 -15.95
CA PHE A 632 23.50 -14.14 -15.77
C PHE A 632 24.61 -14.28 -14.74
N ASP A 633 25.84 -13.98 -15.13
CA ASP A 633 27.04 -14.07 -14.27
C ASP A 633 27.03 -13.05 -13.10
#